data_d812ae1c2cce4dc8e3ad1f39686390be
#
_entry.id   d812ae1c2cce4dc8e3ad1f39686390be
#
_cell.length_a   1.000
_cell.length_b   1.000
_cell.length_c   1.000
_cell.angle_alpha   90.00
_cell.angle_beta   90.00
_cell.angle_gamma   90.00
#
_symmetry.space_group_name_H-M   'P 1'
#
loop_
_entity.id
_entity.type
_entity.pdbx_description
1 polymer ?
#
loop_
_entity_poly.entity_id
_entity_poly.type
_entity_poly.pdbx_seq_one_letter_code
_entity_poly.pdbx_strand_id
1 'polypeptide(L)'
;MIIEPFRADDIPDLLTLAIAEGWVAEPWEFDFLLEAFPGGCFCMRNSDGKGIAFVTSLAHEKSGWIGNLIVAEGYRGKGLGEALFRKAREALQGAGVATFWLTASSSGKSLYEKYGFNRLDDVIRWSGTGRKRPPMHTRQSGSAEPVSSVDWIDSQSWGDRRDALLAATCGRGRLLREGSGFMVIQPCGAAMQFGPFSAQDSNDAEYILSRASGSVPRETRVYIDAPLSNRSAGRLFSRHGMRITGSTELMYAGVKPTYRPEMLYGLATMGSCG
;
A
#
# COMPACT_ATOMS: atom_id res chain seq x y z
N MET A 1 2.10 13.10 -27.15
CA MET A 1 1.71 11.77 -26.61
C MET A 1 0.31 11.89 -26.03
N ILE A 2 -0.51 10.87 -26.22
CA ILE A 2 -1.92 10.85 -25.76
C ILE A 2 -2.00 10.04 -24.48
N ILE A 3 -2.82 10.49 -23.53
CA ILE A 3 -3.18 9.71 -22.34
C ILE A 3 -4.26 8.72 -22.73
N GLU A 4 -4.02 7.46 -22.48
CA GLU A 4 -4.92 6.36 -22.79
C GLU A 4 -5.27 5.58 -21.52
N PRO A 5 -6.37 4.79 -21.50
CA PRO A 5 -6.62 3.85 -20.44
C PRO A 5 -5.46 2.84 -20.32
N PHE A 6 -5.03 2.57 -19.09
CA PHE A 6 -4.14 1.48 -18.77
C PHE A 6 -4.90 0.15 -18.88
N ARG A 7 -4.30 -0.86 -19.49
CA ARG A 7 -4.91 -2.16 -19.76
C ARG A 7 -4.03 -3.29 -19.22
N ALA A 8 -4.58 -4.47 -19.05
CA ALA A 8 -3.83 -5.64 -18.59
C ALA A 8 -2.59 -5.95 -19.46
N ASP A 9 -2.69 -5.76 -20.76
CA ASP A 9 -1.57 -5.95 -21.69
C ASP A 9 -0.39 -4.99 -21.48
N ASP A 10 -0.59 -3.89 -20.76
CA ASP A 10 0.45 -2.92 -20.43
C ASP A 10 1.20 -3.26 -19.11
N ILE A 11 0.69 -4.20 -18.30
CA ILE A 11 1.28 -4.58 -17.02
C ILE A 11 2.77 -4.98 -17.16
N PRO A 12 3.19 -5.77 -18.15
CA PRO A 12 4.60 -6.12 -18.34
C PRO A 12 5.52 -4.90 -18.53
N ASP A 13 5.06 -3.88 -19.27
CA ASP A 13 5.82 -2.65 -19.48
C ASP A 13 5.96 -1.86 -18.17
N LEU A 14 4.88 -1.73 -17.39
CA LEU A 14 4.91 -1.07 -16.09
C LEU A 14 5.85 -1.81 -15.13
N LEU A 15 5.75 -3.13 -15.03
CA LEU A 15 6.64 -3.96 -14.18
C LEU A 15 8.10 -3.78 -14.57
N THR A 16 8.39 -3.69 -15.86
CA THR A 16 9.76 -3.43 -16.36
C THR A 16 10.29 -2.10 -15.81
N LEU A 17 9.47 -1.04 -15.85
CA LEU A 17 9.85 0.26 -15.30
C LEU A 17 9.97 0.23 -13.78
N ALA A 18 9.03 -0.42 -13.08
CA ALA A 18 9.04 -0.55 -11.64
C ALA A 18 10.30 -1.28 -11.12
N ILE A 19 10.70 -2.36 -11.77
CA ILE A 19 11.94 -3.09 -11.46
C ILE A 19 13.17 -2.20 -11.66
N ALA A 20 13.21 -1.40 -12.73
CA ALA A 20 14.32 -0.48 -12.99
C ALA A 20 14.44 0.60 -11.90
N GLU A 21 13.32 1.00 -11.26
CA GLU A 21 13.30 1.92 -10.11
C GLU A 21 13.55 1.20 -8.76
N GLY A 22 13.78 -0.10 -8.77
CA GLY A 22 13.97 -0.90 -7.56
C GLY A 22 12.69 -1.14 -6.74
N TRP A 23 11.53 -0.97 -7.35
CA TRP A 23 10.25 -1.24 -6.68
C TRP A 23 9.98 -2.75 -6.61
N VAL A 24 9.35 -3.16 -5.53
CA VAL A 24 8.77 -4.50 -5.42
C VAL A 24 7.30 -4.37 -5.80
N ALA A 25 7.01 -4.68 -7.05
CA ALA A 25 5.67 -4.63 -7.64
C ALA A 25 5.29 -5.99 -8.22
N GLU A 26 4.04 -6.36 -8.13
CA GLU A 26 3.53 -7.64 -8.61
C GLU A 26 2.32 -7.44 -9.55
N PRO A 27 2.09 -8.33 -10.53
CA PRO A 27 0.97 -8.22 -11.47
C PRO A 27 -0.39 -8.04 -10.79
N TRP A 28 -0.63 -8.79 -9.69
CA TRP A 28 -1.92 -8.76 -8.98
C TRP A 28 -2.37 -7.36 -8.55
N GLU A 29 -1.41 -6.49 -8.21
CA GLU A 29 -1.72 -5.12 -7.76
C GLU A 29 -2.40 -4.34 -8.89
N PHE A 30 -1.92 -4.52 -10.11
CA PHE A 30 -2.44 -3.84 -11.29
C PHE A 30 -3.73 -4.48 -11.78
N ASP A 31 -3.84 -5.82 -11.76
CA ASP A 31 -5.09 -6.53 -12.04
C ASP A 31 -6.20 -6.06 -11.09
N PHE A 32 -5.89 -6.00 -9.79
CA PHE A 32 -6.82 -5.48 -8.78
C PHE A 32 -7.23 -4.03 -9.03
N LEU A 33 -6.28 -3.13 -9.34
CA LEU A 33 -6.56 -1.72 -9.58
C LEU A 33 -7.39 -1.52 -10.85
N LEU A 34 -7.13 -2.31 -11.89
CA LEU A 34 -7.90 -2.30 -13.13
C LEU A 34 -9.31 -2.85 -12.95
N GLU A 35 -9.51 -3.81 -12.04
CA GLU A 35 -10.84 -4.33 -11.70
C GLU A 35 -11.61 -3.35 -10.81
N ALA A 36 -10.98 -2.85 -9.74
CA ALA A 36 -11.63 -2.05 -8.73
C ALA A 36 -11.92 -0.61 -9.18
N PHE A 37 -11.03 0.01 -9.97
CA PHE A 37 -11.20 1.39 -10.45
C PHE A 37 -10.56 1.60 -11.83
N PRO A 38 -11.06 0.97 -12.90
CA PRO A 38 -10.47 1.03 -14.25
C PRO A 38 -10.41 2.46 -14.81
N GLY A 39 -11.39 3.29 -14.48
CA GLY A 39 -11.44 4.71 -14.90
C GLY A 39 -10.39 5.60 -14.24
N GLY A 40 -9.61 5.08 -13.30
CA GLY A 40 -8.55 5.81 -12.60
C GLY A 40 -7.12 5.39 -12.96
N CYS A 41 -6.96 4.47 -13.93
CA CYS A 41 -5.67 3.94 -14.33
C CYS A 41 -5.34 4.36 -15.77
N PHE A 42 -4.18 5.00 -15.95
CA PHE A 42 -3.82 5.59 -17.24
C PHE A 42 -2.36 5.28 -17.62
N CYS A 43 -2.11 5.28 -18.93
CA CYS A 43 -0.77 5.15 -19.50
C CYS A 43 -0.55 6.11 -20.66
N MET A 44 0.70 6.25 -21.06
CA MET A 44 1.10 6.81 -22.34
C MET A 44 2.02 5.83 -23.06
N ARG A 45 1.84 5.70 -24.38
CA ARG A 45 2.65 4.80 -25.22
C ARG A 45 3.52 5.59 -26.19
N ASN A 46 4.64 5.01 -26.60
CA ASN A 46 5.48 5.54 -27.66
C ASN A 46 4.92 5.15 -29.05
N SER A 47 5.62 5.52 -30.12
CA SER A 47 5.26 5.19 -31.50
C SER A 47 5.15 3.69 -31.79
N ASP A 48 5.85 2.87 -31.02
CA ASP A 48 5.90 1.41 -31.20
C ASP A 48 4.81 0.70 -30.37
N GLY A 49 3.95 1.48 -29.70
CA GLY A 49 2.89 0.95 -28.84
C GLY A 49 3.34 0.56 -27.44
N LYS A 50 4.62 0.71 -27.08
CA LYS A 50 5.17 0.37 -25.78
C LYS A 50 4.77 1.38 -24.71
N GLY A 51 4.35 0.92 -23.53
CA GLY A 51 4.04 1.74 -22.38
C GLY A 51 5.30 2.42 -21.80
N ILE A 52 5.27 3.75 -21.70
CA ILE A 52 6.42 4.58 -21.28
C ILE A 52 6.14 5.43 -20.04
N ALA A 53 4.89 5.59 -19.67
CA ALA A 53 4.50 6.31 -18.46
C ALA A 53 3.16 5.79 -17.97
N PHE A 54 3.00 5.67 -16.66
CA PHE A 54 1.83 5.09 -16.02
C PHE A 54 1.45 5.85 -14.76
N VAL A 55 0.18 5.77 -14.41
CA VAL A 55 -0.38 6.15 -13.11
C VAL A 55 -1.55 5.25 -12.81
N THR A 56 -1.72 4.88 -11.56
CA THR A 56 -2.92 4.19 -11.08
C THR A 56 -3.59 5.01 -10.00
N SER A 57 -4.88 4.80 -9.83
CA SER A 57 -5.60 5.29 -8.65
C SER A 57 -6.67 4.31 -8.20
N LEU A 58 -7.07 4.43 -6.95
CA LEU A 58 -8.10 3.60 -6.32
C LEU A 58 -9.02 4.52 -5.51
N ALA A 59 -10.32 4.48 -5.80
CA ALA A 59 -11.33 5.18 -5.02
C ALA A 59 -11.80 4.31 -3.86
N HIS A 60 -11.90 4.89 -2.67
CA HIS A 60 -12.54 4.34 -1.49
C HIS A 60 -13.89 5.05 -1.24
N GLU A 61 -14.50 4.93 -0.06
CA GLU A 61 -15.80 5.56 0.20
C GLU A 61 -15.74 7.09 0.13
N LYS A 62 -14.74 7.72 0.76
CA LYS A 62 -14.57 9.18 0.84
C LYS A 62 -13.20 9.66 0.39
N SER A 63 -12.25 8.75 0.31
CA SER A 63 -10.87 9.04 -0.05
C SER A 63 -10.45 8.26 -1.29
N GLY A 64 -9.30 8.62 -1.85
CA GLY A 64 -8.72 7.88 -2.95
C GLY A 64 -7.20 7.92 -2.90
N TRP A 65 -6.59 6.86 -3.39
CA TRP A 65 -5.15 6.71 -3.45
C TRP A 65 -4.66 6.92 -4.88
N ILE A 66 -3.59 7.71 -5.06
CA ILE A 66 -2.87 7.84 -6.33
C ILE A 66 -1.53 7.12 -6.15
N GLY A 67 -1.27 6.13 -6.99
CA GLY A 67 -0.06 5.31 -6.92
C GLY A 67 0.58 5.07 -8.28
N ASN A 68 1.72 4.40 -8.26
CA ASN A 68 2.41 3.90 -9.44
C ASN A 68 2.66 4.97 -10.53
N LEU A 69 2.85 6.25 -10.12
CA LEU A 69 3.25 7.29 -11.07
C LEU A 69 4.71 7.08 -11.47
N ILE A 70 4.91 6.61 -12.67
CA ILE A 70 6.23 6.30 -13.21
C ILE A 70 6.36 6.77 -14.64
N VAL A 71 7.55 7.26 -15.01
CA VAL A 71 7.90 7.68 -16.37
C VAL A 71 9.25 7.09 -16.72
N ALA A 72 9.32 6.42 -17.86
CA ALA A 72 10.57 5.86 -18.38
C ALA A 72 11.64 6.95 -18.50
N GLU A 73 12.89 6.64 -18.13
CA GLU A 73 13.99 7.60 -17.97
C GLU A 73 14.14 8.54 -19.18
N GLY A 74 14.20 8.02 -20.40
CA GLY A 74 14.34 8.81 -21.63
C GLY A 74 13.15 9.74 -21.96
N TYR A 75 12.09 9.67 -21.18
CA TYR A 75 10.86 10.47 -21.37
C TYR A 75 10.60 11.43 -20.20
N ARG A 76 11.44 11.45 -19.18
CA ARG A 76 11.35 12.38 -18.03
C ARG A 76 11.61 13.81 -18.43
N GLY A 77 11.18 14.76 -17.60
CA GLY A 77 11.37 16.19 -17.82
C GLY A 77 10.48 16.80 -18.92
N LYS A 78 9.56 16.02 -19.50
CA LYS A 78 8.67 16.45 -20.59
C LYS A 78 7.20 16.68 -20.13
N GLY A 79 6.95 16.74 -18.83
CA GLY A 79 5.61 16.97 -18.26
C GLY A 79 4.68 15.76 -18.26
N LEU A 80 5.13 14.56 -18.71
CA LEU A 80 4.27 13.38 -18.83
C LEU A 80 3.72 12.92 -17.49
N GLY A 81 4.56 12.88 -16.44
CA GLY A 81 4.15 12.51 -15.08
C GLY A 81 3.10 13.46 -14.54
N GLU A 82 3.27 14.77 -14.72
CA GLU A 82 2.29 15.78 -14.32
C GLU A 82 0.95 15.61 -15.01
N ALA A 83 0.97 15.35 -16.33
CA ALA A 83 -0.25 15.14 -17.12
C ALA A 83 -1.02 13.89 -16.64
N LEU A 84 -0.33 12.79 -16.40
CA LEU A 84 -0.92 11.55 -15.86
C LEU A 84 -1.46 11.74 -14.44
N PHE A 85 -0.68 12.38 -13.57
CA PHE A 85 -1.11 12.69 -12.20
C PHE A 85 -2.42 13.50 -12.18
N ARG A 86 -2.50 14.55 -12.99
CA ARG A 86 -3.73 15.36 -13.12
C ARG A 86 -4.91 14.50 -13.56
N LYS A 87 -4.69 13.62 -14.53
CA LYS A 87 -5.74 12.74 -15.05
C LYS A 87 -6.26 11.75 -14.00
N ALA A 88 -5.39 11.13 -13.21
CA ALA A 88 -5.77 10.27 -12.10
C ALA A 88 -6.54 11.05 -11.02
N ARG A 89 -6.07 12.25 -10.66
CA ARG A 89 -6.76 13.13 -9.72
C ARG A 89 -8.16 13.53 -10.22
N GLU A 90 -8.30 13.89 -11.50
CA GLU A 90 -9.60 14.21 -12.11
C GLU A 90 -10.56 13.01 -12.04
N ALA A 91 -10.07 11.79 -12.29
CA ALA A 91 -10.87 10.57 -12.18
C ALA A 91 -11.39 10.36 -10.75
N LEU A 92 -10.53 10.50 -9.74
CA LEU A 92 -10.93 10.42 -8.33
C LEU A 92 -11.93 11.52 -7.94
N GLN A 93 -11.73 12.76 -8.43
CA GLN A 93 -12.68 13.86 -8.22
C GLN A 93 -14.04 13.53 -8.82
N GLY A 94 -14.06 12.96 -10.03
CA GLY A 94 -15.28 12.51 -10.71
C GLY A 94 -16.00 11.38 -9.96
N ALA A 95 -15.27 10.58 -9.17
CA ALA A 95 -15.82 9.56 -8.26
C ALA A 95 -16.31 10.13 -6.92
N GLY A 96 -16.24 11.45 -6.70
CA GLY A 96 -16.71 12.09 -5.46
C GLY A 96 -15.72 12.04 -4.29
N VAL A 97 -14.46 11.70 -4.55
CA VAL A 97 -13.40 11.65 -3.53
C VAL A 97 -13.12 13.03 -2.97
N ALA A 98 -13.10 13.14 -1.65
CA ALA A 98 -12.82 14.40 -0.93
C ALA A 98 -11.39 14.49 -0.39
N THR A 99 -10.77 13.35 -0.09
CA THR A 99 -9.39 13.23 0.40
C THR A 99 -8.55 12.42 -0.56
N PHE A 100 -7.43 12.96 -0.99
CA PHE A 100 -6.48 12.30 -1.89
C PHE A 100 -5.25 11.89 -1.11
N TRP A 101 -4.83 10.65 -1.26
CA TRP A 101 -3.65 10.08 -0.64
C TRP A 101 -2.60 9.69 -1.68
N LEU A 102 -1.36 9.74 -1.29
CA LEU A 102 -0.23 9.12 -2.00
C LEU A 102 0.97 8.94 -1.07
N THR A 103 1.92 8.12 -1.50
CA THR A 103 3.28 8.17 -0.98
C THR A 103 4.21 8.82 -2.00
N ALA A 104 5.05 9.73 -1.51
CA ALA A 104 5.96 10.50 -2.35
C ALA A 104 7.41 10.04 -2.15
N SER A 105 8.08 9.72 -3.26
CA SER A 105 9.54 9.67 -3.29
C SER A 105 10.12 11.09 -3.25
N SER A 106 11.40 11.22 -2.92
CA SER A 106 12.09 12.52 -2.95
C SER A 106 12.02 13.23 -4.30
N SER A 107 12.00 12.48 -5.41
CA SER A 107 11.90 13.03 -6.77
C SER A 107 10.47 13.45 -7.15
N GLY A 108 9.43 12.86 -6.57
CA GLY A 108 8.03 13.16 -6.87
C GLY A 108 7.43 14.26 -6.00
N LYS A 109 8.00 14.51 -4.84
CA LYS A 109 7.45 15.41 -3.80
C LYS A 109 7.06 16.78 -4.32
N SER A 110 7.94 17.47 -5.04
CA SER A 110 7.70 18.82 -5.55
C SER A 110 6.51 18.91 -6.49
N LEU A 111 6.26 17.87 -7.28
CA LEU A 111 5.07 17.78 -8.12
C LEU A 111 3.80 17.78 -7.25
N TYR A 112 3.76 16.97 -6.22
CA TYR A 112 2.57 16.82 -5.37
C TYR A 112 2.29 18.08 -4.54
N GLU A 113 3.34 18.70 -3.99
CA GLU A 113 3.23 19.99 -3.27
C GLU A 113 2.63 21.10 -4.15
N LYS A 114 3.02 21.17 -5.44
CA LYS A 114 2.44 22.09 -6.42
C LYS A 114 0.91 21.94 -6.56
N TYR A 115 0.40 20.72 -6.33
CA TYR A 115 -1.03 20.39 -6.40
C TYR A 115 -1.73 20.39 -5.04
N GLY A 116 -1.13 21.00 -4.02
CA GLY A 116 -1.73 21.19 -2.70
C GLY A 116 -1.66 19.95 -1.79
N PHE A 117 -0.78 18.99 -2.10
CA PHE A 117 -0.51 17.90 -1.18
C PHE A 117 0.37 18.37 -0.04
N ASN A 118 0.00 17.99 1.17
CA ASN A 118 0.71 18.29 2.40
C ASN A 118 1.27 16.99 2.98
N ARG A 119 2.50 17.05 3.48
CA ARG A 119 3.07 15.92 4.22
C ARG A 119 2.27 15.68 5.50
N LEU A 120 1.92 14.43 5.76
CA LEU A 120 1.23 13.99 6.96
C LEU A 120 2.13 13.19 7.89
N ASP A 121 2.90 12.23 7.33
CA ASP A 121 3.77 11.31 8.05
C ASP A 121 4.90 10.82 7.14
N ASP A 122 5.80 10.01 7.68
CA ASP A 122 6.68 9.15 6.90
C ASP A 122 6.23 7.70 7.01
N VAL A 123 6.26 6.97 5.92
CA VAL A 123 6.10 5.52 5.92
C VAL A 123 7.47 4.88 5.90
N ILE A 124 7.75 4.07 6.91
CA ILE A 124 9.03 3.39 7.10
C ILE A 124 8.88 1.92 6.72
N ARG A 125 9.69 1.46 5.77
CA ARG A 125 9.79 0.04 5.43
C ARG A 125 10.72 -0.67 6.41
N TRP A 126 10.15 -1.59 7.14
CA TRP A 126 10.86 -2.53 8.01
C TRP A 126 11.04 -3.86 7.30
N SER A 127 12.22 -4.45 7.41
CA SER A 127 12.53 -5.78 6.89
C SER A 127 13.03 -6.70 7.97
N GLY A 128 12.55 -7.93 7.94
CA GLY A 128 12.96 -9.02 8.82
C GLY A 128 12.89 -10.35 8.11
N THR A 129 12.88 -11.43 8.89
CA THR A 129 12.70 -12.80 8.38
C THR A 129 11.70 -13.56 9.24
N GLY A 130 11.15 -14.65 8.69
CA GLY A 130 10.38 -15.60 9.47
C GLY A 130 11.16 -16.10 10.69
N ARG A 131 10.48 -16.53 11.73
CA ARG A 131 11.07 -16.98 13.00
C ARG A 131 10.65 -18.41 13.36
N LYS A 132 11.51 -19.13 14.04
CA LYS A 132 11.12 -20.40 14.65
C LYS A 132 10.12 -20.10 15.77
N ARG A 133 8.92 -20.66 15.69
CA ARG A 133 7.86 -20.47 16.66
C ARG A 133 8.29 -20.98 18.03
N PRO A 134 8.23 -20.20 19.13
CA PRO A 134 8.11 -20.78 20.45
C PRO A 134 6.78 -21.54 20.53
N PRO A 135 6.68 -22.64 21.29
CA PRO A 135 5.41 -23.32 21.51
C PRO A 135 4.48 -22.38 22.30
N MET A 136 3.59 -21.70 21.59
CA MET A 136 2.52 -20.93 22.20
C MET A 136 1.26 -21.79 22.32
N HIS A 137 0.62 -21.73 23.47
CA HIS A 137 -0.70 -22.30 23.69
C HIS A 137 -1.63 -21.77 22.61
N THR A 138 -2.08 -22.65 21.73
CA THR A 138 -3.02 -22.36 20.66
C THR A 138 -4.37 -22.01 21.26
N ARG A 139 -4.72 -20.73 21.34
CA ARG A 139 -6.13 -20.38 21.22
C ARG A 139 -6.51 -20.81 19.79
N GLN A 140 -7.50 -21.69 19.69
CA GLN A 140 -7.97 -22.23 18.42
C GLN A 140 -8.41 -21.06 17.54
N SER A 141 -7.66 -20.79 16.45
CA SER A 141 -8.16 -19.98 15.36
C SER A 141 -9.12 -20.87 14.56
N GLY A 142 -10.41 -20.67 14.81
CA GLY A 142 -11.47 -21.24 14.00
C GLY A 142 -11.40 -20.71 12.57
N SER A 143 -12.18 -21.34 11.69
CA SER A 143 -12.54 -21.04 10.30
C SER A 143 -12.12 -19.67 9.77
N ALA A 144 -11.84 -19.56 8.46
CA ALA A 144 -11.56 -18.31 7.76
C ALA A 144 -12.58 -17.22 8.17
N GLU A 145 -12.12 -16.23 8.94
CA GLU A 145 -12.95 -15.13 9.42
C GLU A 145 -13.36 -14.25 8.24
N PRO A 146 -14.61 -13.81 8.16
CA PRO A 146 -15.04 -12.93 7.09
C PRO A 146 -14.32 -11.57 7.15
N VAL A 147 -14.02 -10.97 6.01
CA VAL A 147 -13.38 -9.64 5.88
C VAL A 147 -14.15 -8.59 6.68
N SER A 148 -15.48 -8.64 6.70
CA SER A 148 -16.34 -7.76 7.49
C SER A 148 -16.03 -7.73 9.00
N SER A 149 -15.27 -8.70 9.50
CA SER A 149 -14.87 -8.75 10.90
C SER A 149 -13.76 -7.74 11.26
N VAL A 150 -13.06 -7.14 10.28
CA VAL A 150 -11.93 -6.25 10.47
C VAL A 150 -12.12 -4.85 9.88
N ASP A 151 -13.19 -4.64 9.10
CA ASP A 151 -13.49 -3.38 8.41
C ASP A 151 -13.53 -2.18 9.36
N TRP A 152 -14.09 -2.37 10.55
CA TRP A 152 -14.21 -1.30 11.53
C TRP A 152 -12.84 -0.88 12.10
N ILE A 153 -11.89 -1.80 12.31
CA ILE A 153 -10.54 -1.50 12.80
C ILE A 153 -9.77 -0.73 11.73
N ASP A 154 -9.85 -1.19 10.48
CA ASP A 154 -9.21 -0.54 9.35
C ASP A 154 -9.75 0.86 9.14
N SER A 155 -11.08 1.02 9.11
CA SER A 155 -11.72 2.32 8.94
C SER A 155 -11.44 3.30 10.07
N GLN A 156 -11.28 2.82 11.30
CA GLN A 156 -10.85 3.63 12.44
C GLN A 156 -9.40 4.14 12.27
N SER A 157 -8.52 3.32 11.71
CA SER A 157 -7.11 3.67 11.49
C SER A 157 -6.95 4.73 10.40
N TRP A 158 -7.65 4.55 9.28
CA TRP A 158 -7.54 5.39 8.09
C TRP A 158 -8.53 6.56 8.05
N GLY A 159 -9.62 6.46 8.83
CA GLY A 159 -10.71 7.41 8.80
C GLY A 159 -11.62 7.25 7.58
N ASP A 160 -11.54 6.13 6.87
CA ASP A 160 -12.35 5.79 5.70
C ASP A 160 -12.50 4.27 5.53
N ARG A 161 -13.53 3.83 4.82
CA ARG A 161 -13.74 2.43 4.45
C ARG A 161 -12.97 2.11 3.17
N ARG A 162 -12.23 1.00 3.21
CA ARG A 162 -11.38 0.53 2.12
C ARG A 162 -11.74 -0.91 1.71
N ASP A 163 -13.03 -1.18 1.59
CA ASP A 163 -13.60 -2.53 1.47
C ASP A 163 -12.99 -3.34 0.30
N ALA A 164 -12.84 -2.72 -0.88
CA ALA A 164 -12.25 -3.38 -2.04
C ALA A 164 -10.79 -3.79 -1.79
N LEU A 165 -9.99 -2.92 -1.15
CA LEU A 165 -8.59 -3.20 -0.80
C LEU A 165 -8.49 -4.32 0.22
N LEU A 166 -9.33 -4.30 1.27
CA LEU A 166 -9.36 -5.35 2.28
C LEU A 166 -9.79 -6.69 1.67
N ALA A 167 -10.82 -6.70 0.83
CA ALA A 167 -11.27 -7.91 0.15
C ALA A 167 -10.16 -8.51 -0.72
N ALA A 168 -9.48 -7.69 -1.54
CA ALA A 168 -8.40 -8.13 -2.40
C ALA A 168 -7.22 -8.69 -1.61
N THR A 169 -6.77 -7.99 -0.56
CA THR A 169 -5.63 -8.42 0.26
C THR A 169 -5.95 -9.67 1.09
N CYS A 170 -7.14 -9.76 1.67
CA CYS A 170 -7.59 -10.95 2.40
C CYS A 170 -7.79 -12.15 1.47
N GLY A 171 -8.29 -11.93 0.25
CA GLY A 171 -8.52 -12.98 -0.74
C GLY A 171 -7.24 -13.66 -1.23
N ARG A 172 -6.13 -12.91 -1.33
CA ARG A 172 -4.82 -13.45 -1.75
C ARG A 172 -3.92 -13.84 -0.59
N GLY A 173 -4.18 -13.31 0.60
CA GLY A 173 -3.36 -13.49 1.79
C GLY A 173 -4.01 -14.34 2.85
N ARG A 174 -3.39 -14.36 4.01
CA ARG A 174 -3.92 -15.01 5.20
C ARG A 174 -4.22 -13.96 6.26
N LEU A 175 -5.48 -13.82 6.63
CA LEU A 175 -5.93 -12.96 7.73
C LEU A 175 -5.58 -13.59 9.08
N LEU A 176 -4.93 -12.82 9.95
CA LEU A 176 -4.78 -13.09 11.37
C LEU A 176 -5.54 -12.03 12.16
N ARG A 177 -6.23 -12.47 13.19
CA ARG A 177 -6.96 -11.60 14.10
C ARG A 177 -6.67 -11.96 15.55
N GLU A 178 -6.63 -10.95 16.41
CA GLU A 178 -6.57 -11.09 17.87
C GLU A 178 -7.14 -9.83 18.53
N GLY A 179 -8.08 -10.01 19.45
CA GLY A 179 -8.69 -8.90 20.18
C GLY A 179 -9.17 -7.76 19.28
N SER A 180 -8.56 -6.61 19.45
CA SER A 180 -8.82 -5.38 18.69
C SER A 180 -7.85 -5.16 17.52
N GLY A 181 -7.19 -6.22 17.03
CA GLY A 181 -6.21 -6.13 15.96
C GLY A 181 -6.40 -7.15 14.85
N PHE A 182 -5.87 -6.84 13.67
CA PHE A 182 -5.76 -7.76 12.55
C PHE A 182 -4.52 -7.49 11.71
N MET A 183 -4.07 -8.49 10.98
CA MET A 183 -3.00 -8.41 9.98
C MET A 183 -3.31 -9.36 8.82
N VAL A 184 -3.02 -8.94 7.61
CA VAL A 184 -2.98 -9.83 6.46
C VAL A 184 -1.53 -10.15 6.10
N ILE A 185 -1.21 -11.44 5.96
CA ILE A 185 0.08 -11.91 5.47
C ILE A 185 -0.07 -12.18 3.99
N GLN A 186 0.57 -11.40 3.14
CA GLN A 186 0.47 -11.48 1.68
C GLN A 186 1.78 -11.92 1.04
N PRO A 187 1.73 -12.66 -0.09
CA PRO A 187 2.91 -12.80 -0.96
C PRO A 187 3.39 -11.43 -1.45
N CYS A 188 4.71 -11.28 -1.61
CA CYS A 188 5.35 -10.06 -2.12
C CYS A 188 6.65 -10.45 -2.85
N GLY A 189 6.55 -10.92 -4.08
CA GLY A 189 7.63 -11.57 -4.80
C GLY A 189 8.15 -12.82 -4.06
N ALA A 190 9.44 -12.88 -3.83
CA ALA A 190 10.06 -13.93 -3.01
C ALA A 190 9.96 -13.67 -1.48
N ALA A 191 9.32 -12.58 -1.07
CA ALA A 191 9.12 -12.18 0.31
C ALA A 191 7.64 -12.30 0.72
N MET A 192 7.34 -11.88 1.95
CA MET A 192 5.97 -11.69 2.45
C MET A 192 5.79 -10.24 2.90
N GLN A 193 4.65 -9.64 2.57
CA GLN A 193 4.21 -8.36 3.14
C GLN A 193 3.28 -8.65 4.32
N PHE A 194 3.56 -8.06 5.48
CA PHE A 194 2.69 -8.07 6.64
C PHE A 194 1.89 -6.76 6.69
N GLY A 195 0.77 -6.77 6.02
CA GLY A 195 -0.15 -5.64 5.90
C GLY A 195 -1.32 -5.95 4.94
N PRO A 196 -2.47 -5.26 5.08
CA PRO A 196 -2.74 -4.24 6.11
C PRO A 196 -2.66 -4.81 7.52
N PHE A 197 -2.19 -3.99 8.47
CA PHE A 197 -2.04 -4.37 9.86
C PHE A 197 -2.46 -3.20 10.75
N SER A 198 -3.57 -3.38 11.48
CA SER A 198 -4.07 -2.39 12.43
C SER A 198 -4.41 -3.05 13.77
N ALA A 199 -4.21 -2.33 14.87
CA ALA A 199 -4.58 -2.75 16.21
C ALA A 199 -4.80 -1.54 17.12
N GLN A 200 -5.80 -1.61 18.01
CA GLN A 200 -6.00 -0.60 19.05
C GLN A 200 -5.08 -0.84 20.25
N ASP A 201 -4.79 -2.10 20.55
CA ASP A 201 -3.94 -2.50 21.66
C ASP A 201 -2.58 -3.01 21.17
N SER A 202 -1.50 -2.55 21.79
CA SER A 202 -0.14 -2.94 21.43
C SER A 202 0.19 -4.39 21.79
N ASN A 203 -0.51 -5.01 22.76
CA ASN A 203 -0.31 -6.43 23.10
C ASN A 203 -0.95 -7.31 22.02
N ASP A 204 -2.13 -6.92 21.50
CA ASP A 204 -2.74 -7.59 20.36
C ASP A 204 -1.82 -7.53 19.14
N ALA A 205 -1.24 -6.34 18.86
CA ALA A 205 -0.27 -6.16 17.78
C ALA A 205 0.97 -7.06 17.95
N GLU A 206 1.54 -7.14 19.16
CA GLU A 206 2.69 -8.00 19.45
C GLU A 206 2.36 -9.49 19.28
N TYR A 207 1.19 -9.91 19.75
CA TYR A 207 0.72 -11.28 19.59
C TYR A 207 0.54 -11.65 18.10
N ILE A 208 -0.13 -10.79 17.33
CA ILE A 208 -0.35 -10.97 15.90
C ILE A 208 0.98 -11.06 15.15
N LEU A 209 1.92 -10.13 15.41
CA LEU A 209 3.23 -10.13 14.76
C LEU A 209 4.04 -11.38 15.09
N SER A 210 3.99 -11.84 16.33
CA SER A 210 4.66 -13.07 16.77
C SER A 210 4.11 -14.29 16.04
N ARG A 211 2.77 -14.40 15.92
CA ARG A 211 2.11 -15.47 15.17
C ARG A 211 2.44 -15.42 13.67
N ALA A 212 2.37 -14.23 13.08
CA ALA A 212 2.70 -14.01 11.68
C ALA A 212 4.13 -14.44 11.38
N SER A 213 5.10 -13.94 12.14
CA SER A 213 6.52 -14.28 11.97
C SER A 213 6.81 -15.78 12.17
N GLY A 214 6.10 -16.43 13.11
CA GLY A 214 6.23 -17.88 13.35
C GLY A 214 5.54 -18.76 12.30
N SER A 215 4.74 -18.19 11.42
CA SER A 215 4.02 -18.90 10.38
C SER A 215 4.66 -18.83 8.99
N VAL A 216 5.74 -18.05 8.87
CA VAL A 216 6.52 -17.88 7.64
C VAL A 216 7.84 -18.62 7.80
N PRO A 217 8.35 -19.32 6.75
CA PRO A 217 9.64 -19.99 6.81
C PRO A 217 10.78 -19.07 7.24
N ARG A 218 11.76 -19.60 8.01
CA ARG A 218 12.82 -18.78 8.65
C ARG A 218 13.62 -17.92 7.68
N GLU A 219 13.86 -18.42 6.47
CA GLU A 219 14.66 -17.73 5.46
C GLU A 219 13.84 -16.77 4.59
N THR A 220 12.51 -16.79 4.74
CA THR A 220 11.65 -15.91 3.97
C THR A 220 11.74 -14.49 4.51
N ARG A 221 12.08 -13.55 3.63
CA ARG A 221 12.08 -12.12 3.95
C ARG A 221 10.65 -11.63 4.21
N VAL A 222 10.53 -10.74 5.17
CA VAL A 222 9.26 -10.12 5.55
C VAL A 222 9.41 -8.59 5.47
N TYR A 223 8.41 -7.91 4.93
CA TYR A 223 8.30 -6.46 4.92
C TYR A 223 7.07 -6.00 5.72
N ILE A 224 7.23 -4.87 6.41
CA ILE A 224 6.15 -4.10 7.03
C ILE A 224 6.38 -2.62 6.72
N ASP A 225 5.39 -1.94 6.19
CA ASP A 225 5.44 -0.52 5.89
C ASP A 225 4.56 0.24 6.89
N ALA A 226 5.16 0.93 7.84
CA ALA A 226 4.44 1.53 8.96
C ALA A 226 4.70 3.04 9.09
N PRO A 227 3.71 3.81 9.59
CA PRO A 227 3.90 5.22 9.89
C PRO A 227 4.99 5.44 10.94
N LEU A 228 5.86 6.40 10.71
CA LEU A 228 6.93 6.78 11.66
C LEU A 228 6.35 7.29 12.99
N SER A 229 5.22 7.96 12.93
CA SER A 229 4.52 8.49 14.12
C SER A 229 3.96 7.38 15.02
N ASN A 230 3.75 6.15 14.53
CA ASN A 230 3.44 5.00 15.38
C ASN A 230 4.70 4.49 16.10
N ARG A 231 5.07 5.15 17.20
CA ARG A 231 6.24 4.77 18.00
C ARG A 231 6.12 3.38 18.62
N SER A 232 4.89 2.89 18.86
CA SER A 232 4.68 1.54 19.38
C SER A 232 5.03 0.48 18.33
N ALA A 233 4.66 0.70 17.07
CA ALA A 233 5.06 -0.14 15.94
C ALA A 233 6.59 -0.18 15.81
N GLY A 234 7.27 0.97 15.80
CA GLY A 234 8.73 1.04 15.69
C GLY A 234 9.45 0.28 16.81
N ARG A 235 9.00 0.43 18.08
CA ARG A 235 9.53 -0.35 19.22
C ARG A 235 9.28 -1.84 19.07
N LEU A 236 8.07 -2.21 18.63
CA LEU A 236 7.68 -3.60 18.42
C LEU A 236 8.59 -4.26 17.38
N PHE A 237 8.74 -3.64 16.21
CA PHE A 237 9.54 -4.20 15.10
C PHE A 237 11.02 -4.29 15.46
N SER A 238 11.56 -3.30 16.16
CA SER A 238 12.94 -3.33 16.64
C SER A 238 13.18 -4.49 17.63
N ARG A 239 12.26 -4.73 18.59
CA ARG A 239 12.32 -5.89 19.49
C ARG A 239 12.23 -7.22 18.73
N HIS A 240 11.50 -7.25 17.64
CA HIS A 240 11.43 -8.39 16.72
C HIS A 240 12.64 -8.49 15.77
N GLY A 241 13.69 -7.66 15.96
CA GLY A 241 14.93 -7.72 15.18
C GLY A 241 14.77 -7.28 13.73
N MET A 242 13.68 -6.58 13.39
CA MET A 242 13.52 -5.98 12.08
C MET A 242 14.38 -4.72 11.94
N ARG A 243 14.75 -4.39 10.71
CA ARG A 243 15.60 -3.25 10.38
C ARG A 243 14.90 -2.37 9.36
N ILE A 244 15.15 -1.07 9.42
CA ILE A 244 14.69 -0.10 8.42
C ILE A 244 15.48 -0.30 7.13
N THR A 245 14.78 -0.40 6.02
CA THR A 245 15.36 -0.60 4.68
C THR A 245 14.87 0.41 3.65
N GLY A 246 13.94 1.28 4.01
CA GLY A 246 13.44 2.34 3.12
C GLY A 246 12.46 3.26 3.84
N SER A 247 12.16 4.37 3.20
CA SER A 247 11.15 5.33 3.65
C SER A 247 10.56 6.09 2.48
N THR A 248 9.34 6.58 2.67
CA THR A 248 8.64 7.48 1.75
C THR A 248 7.76 8.42 2.54
N GLU A 249 7.38 9.58 1.98
CA GLU A 249 6.49 10.52 2.66
C GLU A 249 5.02 10.16 2.37
N LEU A 250 4.19 10.04 3.40
CA LEU A 250 2.73 9.96 3.26
C LEU A 250 2.18 11.37 3.15
N MET A 251 1.49 11.64 2.06
CA MET A 251 0.92 12.95 1.78
C MET A 251 -0.58 12.87 1.52
N TYR A 252 -1.28 13.96 1.80
CA TYR A 252 -2.69 14.11 1.47
C TYR A 252 -3.00 15.49 0.86
N ALA A 253 -4.10 15.56 0.11
CA ALA A 253 -4.72 16.81 -0.36
C ALA A 253 -6.25 16.75 -0.19
N GLY A 254 -6.91 17.90 -0.23
CA GLY A 254 -8.36 17.98 -0.01
C GLY A 254 -8.74 18.05 1.47
N VAL A 255 -9.79 17.35 1.85
CA VAL A 255 -10.25 17.30 3.24
C VAL A 255 -9.24 16.58 4.10
N LYS A 256 -8.89 17.17 5.26
CA LYS A 256 -7.94 16.54 6.19
C LYS A 256 -8.51 15.22 6.71
N PRO A 257 -7.80 14.09 6.56
CA PRO A 257 -8.30 12.80 7.00
C PRO A 257 -8.34 12.68 8.53
N THR A 258 -9.25 11.85 9.03
CA THR A 258 -9.28 11.42 10.43
C THR A 258 -8.33 10.23 10.64
N TYR A 259 -7.08 10.42 10.25
CA TYR A 259 -6.01 9.43 10.31
C TYR A 259 -5.53 9.21 11.74
N ARG A 260 -5.43 7.94 12.15
CA ARG A 260 -5.01 7.50 13.49
C ARG A 260 -3.78 6.59 13.40
N PRO A 261 -2.59 7.18 13.23
CA PRO A 261 -1.36 6.41 13.03
C PRO A 261 -1.04 5.48 14.20
N GLU A 262 -1.45 5.82 15.42
CA GLU A 262 -1.24 4.99 16.61
C GLU A 262 -1.88 3.60 16.49
N MET A 263 -2.89 3.44 15.64
CA MET A 263 -3.56 2.16 15.37
C MET A 263 -2.97 1.43 14.16
N LEU A 264 -2.23 2.11 13.29
CA LEU A 264 -1.75 1.58 12.03
C LEU A 264 -0.33 1.03 12.17
N TYR A 265 -0.18 -0.28 12.11
CA TYR A 265 1.11 -0.99 12.20
C TYR A 265 1.66 -1.39 10.83
N GLY A 266 0.84 -1.41 9.79
CA GLY A 266 1.31 -1.75 8.45
C GLY A 266 0.31 -1.38 7.36
N LEU A 267 0.81 -0.77 6.29
CA LEU A 267 0.07 -0.54 5.06
C LEU A 267 -0.14 -1.85 4.29
N ALA A 268 -1.14 -1.90 3.43
CA ALA A 268 -1.34 -3.02 2.51
C ALA A 268 -0.22 -3.12 1.48
N THR A 269 0.18 -1.96 0.93
CA THR A 269 1.33 -1.78 0.05
C THR A 269 2.02 -0.46 0.35
N MET A 270 3.30 -0.31 0.03
CA MET A 270 4.01 0.94 0.32
C MET A 270 3.58 2.10 -0.60
N GLY A 271 3.19 1.84 -1.81
CA GLY A 271 2.98 2.89 -2.80
C GLY A 271 1.83 2.70 -3.77
N SER A 272 1.33 1.48 -3.95
CA SER A 272 0.30 1.18 -4.96
C SER A 272 -1.10 1.63 -4.55
N CYS A 273 -1.52 1.29 -3.33
CA CYS A 273 -2.92 1.47 -2.88
C CYS A 273 -3.09 1.66 -1.36
N GLY A 274 -2.01 1.87 -0.60
CA GLY A 274 -2.06 2.24 0.83
C GLY A 274 -2.15 1.14 1.86
#